data_277b48bf4fa1166fef7bb309c25f6421
#
_entry.id   277b48bf4fa1166fef7bb309c25f6421
#
_cell.length_a   1.000
_cell.length_b   1.000
_cell.length_c   1.000
_cell.angle_alpha   90.00
_cell.angle_beta   90.00
_cell.angle_gamma   90.00
#
_symmetry.space_group_name_H-M   'P 1'
#
loop_
_entity.id
_entity.type
_entity.pdbx_description
1 polymer ?
#
loop_
_entity_poly.entity_id
_entity_poly.type
_entity_poly.pdbx_seq_one_letter_code
_entity_poly.pdbx_strand_id
1 'polypeptide(L)'
;MNICAIILSAGKSKRFKSSKPKFLHEISGKALIQFNIDALKKIKQVKKTFIVSSKANKQYFNNNIFIQNPIDGTGGALKQFYKHNKKFDFYLLTLADTPIFDYKILSKFLSKGVKSNVDLSVLTQNVDNPKGYGRIIRENKSFIKITEENDCSKDEKSINEINTGIFLISKKALRNLELIKKNKIKNEFYVTDLVNICVNKNLKISAFLNESNEISGANTLKELNQLEIQSQNFIKKNLLDSGVRIIHPETVYIESNVNISPGVVIEPNVVIKKNVNIKNETIIKSFSYIENSSIGRNCSIGPYARIRPEADIADNVKIGNFVEIKKSKLSKGVKVNHLSYIGDTTVGVNSNIGAGTITCNYDGKNKLKCKIGDNTFIGSNTTIIAPVKIGSKAYIAAGSVITKTIPSNHFSIARSKQKNKININK
;
A
#
# COMPACT_ATOMS: atom_id res chain seq x y z
N MET A 1 8.32 30.01 -8.25
CA MET A 1 9.12 28.96 -8.88
C MET A 1 8.22 27.79 -9.23
N ASN A 2 8.24 27.33 -10.48
CA ASN A 2 7.37 26.28 -10.99
C ASN A 2 8.19 25.01 -11.23
N ILE A 3 7.93 23.96 -10.45
CA ILE A 3 8.56 22.63 -10.64
C ILE A 3 7.58 21.69 -11.34
N CYS A 4 8.06 21.02 -12.40
CA CYS A 4 7.39 19.92 -13.07
C CYS A 4 7.99 18.59 -12.60
N ALA A 5 7.18 17.66 -12.12
CA ALA A 5 7.64 16.31 -11.88
C ALA A 5 7.40 15.41 -13.12
N ILE A 6 8.35 14.52 -13.38
CA ILE A 6 8.33 13.57 -14.49
C ILE A 6 8.60 12.19 -13.93
N ILE A 7 7.67 11.26 -14.13
CA ILE A 7 7.84 9.85 -13.76
C ILE A 7 8.08 9.05 -15.04
N LEU A 8 9.27 8.46 -15.18
CA LEU A 8 9.61 7.63 -16.33
C LEU A 8 9.10 6.19 -16.14
N SER A 9 8.29 5.68 -17.08
CA SER A 9 7.67 4.36 -17.02
C SER A 9 7.67 3.60 -18.36
N ALA A 10 8.48 3.99 -19.34
CA ALA A 10 8.46 3.42 -20.69
C ALA A 10 9.29 2.12 -20.86
N GLY A 11 10.05 1.70 -19.85
CA GLY A 11 10.97 0.55 -19.93
C GLY A 11 10.27 -0.79 -20.21
N LYS A 12 10.92 -1.67 -20.99
CA LYS A 12 10.39 -2.97 -21.45
C LYS A 12 10.36 -4.09 -20.38
N SER A 13 10.87 -3.88 -19.20
CA SER A 13 10.81 -4.79 -18.01
C SER A 13 11.17 -6.27 -18.24
N LYS A 14 12.01 -6.61 -19.21
CA LYS A 14 12.32 -8.00 -19.64
C LYS A 14 12.81 -8.91 -18.51
N ARG A 15 13.56 -8.37 -17.52
CA ARG A 15 14.12 -9.12 -16.38
C ARG A 15 13.09 -9.55 -15.34
N PHE A 16 11.91 -8.95 -15.37
CA PHE A 16 10.81 -9.28 -14.44
C PHE A 16 10.13 -10.61 -14.76
N LYS A 17 10.31 -11.14 -16.00
CA LYS A 17 9.66 -12.39 -16.46
C LYS A 17 8.15 -12.42 -16.19
N SER A 18 7.48 -11.29 -16.36
CA SER A 18 6.05 -11.10 -16.12
C SER A 18 5.40 -10.37 -17.29
N SER A 19 4.16 -10.73 -17.60
CA SER A 19 3.34 -10.00 -18.59
C SER A 19 2.84 -8.65 -18.06
N LYS A 20 2.77 -8.50 -16.72
CA LYS A 20 2.37 -7.26 -16.06
C LYS A 20 3.53 -6.25 -16.14
N PRO A 21 3.29 -5.00 -16.57
CA PRO A 21 4.31 -3.95 -16.56
C PRO A 21 4.91 -3.77 -15.16
N LYS A 22 6.23 -3.59 -15.08
CA LYS A 22 7.00 -3.52 -13.84
C LYS A 22 6.42 -2.53 -12.83
N PHE A 23 6.05 -1.34 -13.27
CA PHE A 23 5.52 -0.26 -12.42
C PHE A 23 4.13 -0.54 -11.83
N LEU A 24 3.43 -1.57 -12.32
CA LEU A 24 2.13 -2.00 -11.80
C LEU A 24 2.24 -3.12 -10.75
N HIS A 25 3.42 -3.74 -10.59
CA HIS A 25 3.58 -4.69 -9.50
C HIS A 25 3.37 -3.98 -8.15
N GLU A 26 2.73 -4.70 -7.25
CA GLU A 26 2.32 -4.15 -5.96
C GLU A 26 3.29 -4.59 -4.86
N ILE A 27 3.52 -3.67 -3.94
CA ILE A 27 4.14 -3.89 -2.63
C ILE A 27 3.22 -3.28 -1.59
N SER A 28 3.00 -3.96 -0.49
CA SER A 28 2.06 -3.54 0.57
C SER A 28 0.70 -3.09 0.01
N GLY A 29 0.18 -3.85 -0.99
CA GLY A 29 -1.11 -3.60 -1.64
C GLY A 29 -1.20 -2.36 -2.53
N LYS A 30 -0.07 -1.72 -2.89
CA LYS A 30 -0.01 -0.52 -3.72
C LYS A 30 1.00 -0.70 -4.87
N ALA A 31 0.61 -0.30 -6.10
CA ALA A 31 1.50 -0.35 -7.26
C ALA A 31 2.75 0.54 -7.08
N LEU A 32 3.92 0.10 -7.56
CA LEU A 32 5.18 0.82 -7.42
C LEU A 32 5.08 2.30 -7.83
N ILE A 33 4.49 2.58 -8.99
CA ILE A 33 4.34 3.95 -9.49
C ILE A 33 3.45 4.82 -8.59
N GLN A 34 2.48 4.20 -7.89
CA GLN A 34 1.54 4.94 -7.05
C GLN A 34 2.23 5.57 -5.83
N PHE A 35 3.32 4.95 -5.33
CA PHE A 35 4.14 5.56 -4.27
C PHE A 35 4.73 6.90 -4.73
N ASN A 36 5.24 6.96 -5.95
CA ASN A 36 5.79 8.19 -6.52
C ASN A 36 4.71 9.25 -6.74
N ILE A 37 3.56 8.86 -7.29
CA ILE A 37 2.42 9.76 -7.50
C ILE A 37 1.96 10.35 -6.17
N ASP A 38 1.81 9.53 -5.13
CA ASP A 38 1.35 9.96 -3.81
C ASP A 38 2.39 10.86 -3.11
N ALA A 39 3.68 10.53 -3.21
CA ALA A 39 4.76 11.35 -2.68
C ALA A 39 4.80 12.74 -3.33
N LEU A 40 4.73 12.78 -4.66
CA LEU A 40 4.78 14.04 -5.43
C LEU A 40 3.57 14.95 -5.18
N LYS A 41 2.36 14.38 -4.97
CA LYS A 41 1.15 15.16 -4.60
C LYS A 41 1.30 15.90 -3.27
N LYS A 42 2.11 15.39 -2.33
CA LYS A 42 2.34 16.02 -1.02
C LYS A 42 3.35 17.17 -1.07
N ILE A 43 4.06 17.37 -2.17
CA ILE A 43 5.10 18.38 -2.32
C ILE A 43 4.51 19.66 -2.94
N LYS A 44 4.33 20.71 -2.15
CA LYS A 44 3.70 21.98 -2.58
C LYS A 44 4.41 22.68 -3.76
N GLN A 45 5.73 22.50 -3.89
CA GLN A 45 6.55 23.10 -4.95
C GLN A 45 6.29 22.43 -6.32
N VAL A 46 5.84 21.18 -6.35
CA VAL A 46 5.48 20.45 -7.59
C VAL A 46 4.12 20.95 -8.07
N LYS A 47 4.11 21.66 -9.20
CA LYS A 47 2.88 22.24 -9.78
C LYS A 47 2.16 21.29 -10.71
N LYS A 48 2.90 20.42 -11.38
CA LYS A 48 2.33 19.43 -12.29
C LYS A 48 3.21 18.17 -12.32
N THR A 49 2.56 17.01 -12.38
CA THR A 49 3.23 15.71 -12.55
C THR A 49 2.82 15.11 -13.88
N PHE A 50 3.79 14.67 -14.67
CA PHE A 50 3.58 13.91 -15.90
C PHE A 50 4.17 12.52 -15.78
N ILE A 51 3.51 11.58 -16.43
CA ILE A 51 4.01 10.22 -16.61
C ILE A 51 4.49 10.08 -18.05
N VAL A 52 5.78 9.79 -18.23
CA VAL A 52 6.34 9.50 -19.56
C VAL A 52 6.36 8.00 -19.75
N SER A 53 5.58 7.50 -20.71
CA SER A 53 5.36 6.07 -20.87
C SER A 53 5.35 5.67 -22.36
N SER A 54 5.29 4.37 -22.62
CA SER A 54 5.14 3.83 -23.98
C SER A 54 3.68 3.85 -24.44
N LYS A 55 3.45 3.75 -25.75
CA LYS A 55 2.11 3.63 -26.34
C LYS A 55 1.34 2.41 -25.75
N ALA A 56 2.04 1.28 -25.55
CA ALA A 56 1.46 0.06 -24.98
C ALA A 56 0.95 0.24 -23.54
N ASN A 57 1.59 1.11 -22.78
CA ASN A 57 1.24 1.34 -21.36
C ASN A 57 0.22 2.46 -21.16
N LYS A 58 -0.21 3.15 -22.23
CA LYS A 58 -1.14 4.29 -22.14
C LYS A 58 -2.43 3.95 -21.41
N GLN A 59 -2.95 2.75 -21.63
CA GLN A 59 -4.21 2.25 -21.04
C GLN A 59 -4.23 2.22 -19.51
N TYR A 60 -3.07 2.23 -18.85
CA TYR A 60 -2.97 2.19 -17.39
C TYR A 60 -3.02 3.57 -16.72
N PHE A 61 -3.15 4.63 -17.49
CA PHE A 61 -3.08 6.01 -17.01
C PHE A 61 -4.20 6.86 -17.59
N ASN A 62 -4.84 7.67 -16.76
CA ASN A 62 -5.97 8.50 -17.19
C ASN A 62 -5.58 9.92 -17.62
N ASN A 63 -4.57 10.53 -16.98
CA ASN A 63 -4.25 11.95 -17.17
C ASN A 63 -2.74 12.23 -17.16
N ASN A 64 -2.35 13.36 -17.77
CA ASN A 64 -0.97 13.86 -17.78
C ASN A 64 0.07 12.87 -18.29
N ILE A 65 -0.27 12.15 -19.35
CA ILE A 65 0.62 11.18 -19.99
C ILE A 65 1.32 11.84 -21.16
N PHE A 66 2.60 11.57 -21.28
CA PHE A 66 3.39 11.84 -22.47
C PHE A 66 3.90 10.52 -23.05
N ILE A 67 3.67 10.29 -24.34
CA ILE A 67 4.08 9.05 -24.99
C ILE A 67 5.47 9.22 -25.57
N GLN A 68 6.40 8.43 -25.07
CA GLN A 68 7.73 8.30 -25.64
C GLN A 68 7.69 7.43 -26.88
N ASN A 69 8.11 7.97 -28.03
CA ASN A 69 8.23 7.24 -29.29
C ASN A 69 9.33 7.88 -30.17
N PRO A 70 10.43 7.17 -30.51
CA PRO A 70 10.77 5.81 -30.08
C PRO A 70 11.16 5.72 -28.60
N ILE A 71 11.14 4.48 -28.03
CA ILE A 71 11.66 4.19 -26.69
C ILE A 71 13.17 4.02 -26.81
N ASP A 72 13.92 5.05 -26.48
CA ASP A 72 15.35 5.19 -26.70
C ASP A 72 16.13 5.63 -25.44
N GLY A 73 15.65 5.19 -24.26
CA GLY A 73 16.28 5.40 -22.97
C GLY A 73 15.74 6.61 -22.19
N THR A 74 16.30 6.83 -21.01
CA THR A 74 15.85 7.88 -20.09
C THR A 74 16.13 9.29 -20.59
N GLY A 75 17.27 9.49 -21.23
CA GLY A 75 17.62 10.76 -21.89
C GLY A 75 16.71 11.05 -23.09
N GLY A 76 16.38 10.03 -23.88
CA GLY A 76 15.45 10.15 -25.00
C GLY A 76 14.04 10.54 -24.55
N ALA A 77 13.54 9.91 -23.46
CA ALA A 77 12.29 10.28 -22.84
C ALA A 77 12.25 11.76 -22.43
N LEU A 78 13.32 12.21 -21.78
CA LEU A 78 13.43 13.61 -21.34
C LEU A 78 13.54 14.58 -22.52
N LYS A 79 14.31 14.24 -23.58
CA LYS A 79 14.39 15.05 -24.82
C LYS A 79 13.01 15.23 -25.45
N GLN A 80 12.28 14.15 -25.66
CA GLN A 80 10.96 14.17 -26.29
C GLN A 80 9.98 14.96 -25.44
N PHE A 81 9.95 14.74 -24.11
CA PHE A 81 9.09 15.48 -23.20
C PHE A 81 9.38 16.98 -23.19
N TYR A 82 10.65 17.37 -23.07
CA TYR A 82 11.06 18.77 -22.95
C TYR A 82 10.75 19.61 -24.21
N LYS A 83 10.78 19.01 -25.41
CA LYS A 83 10.38 19.72 -26.66
C LYS A 83 9.00 20.35 -26.56
N HIS A 84 8.07 19.70 -25.84
CA HIS A 84 6.68 20.13 -25.71
C HIS A 84 6.34 20.83 -24.37
N ASN A 85 7.27 20.80 -23.39
CA ASN A 85 7.00 21.24 -22.02
C ASN A 85 8.11 22.15 -21.47
N LYS A 86 8.42 23.29 -22.13
CA LYS A 86 9.53 24.20 -21.79
C LYS A 86 9.19 25.27 -20.73
N LYS A 87 8.01 25.28 -20.13
CA LYS A 87 7.49 26.39 -19.32
C LYS A 87 7.85 26.38 -17.84
N PHE A 88 8.47 25.34 -17.34
CA PHE A 88 8.83 25.20 -15.93
C PHE A 88 10.26 25.66 -15.67
N ASP A 89 10.53 26.11 -14.44
CA ASP A 89 11.86 26.55 -14.02
C ASP A 89 12.78 25.36 -13.74
N PHE A 90 12.20 24.32 -13.09
CA PHE A 90 12.87 23.07 -12.75
C PHE A 90 12.01 21.87 -13.10
N TYR A 91 12.70 20.75 -13.31
CA TYR A 91 12.13 19.44 -13.62
C TYR A 91 12.67 18.40 -12.64
N LEU A 92 11.77 17.79 -11.87
CA LEU A 92 12.08 16.68 -10.96
C LEU A 92 11.82 15.38 -11.70
N LEU A 93 12.87 14.64 -12.02
CA LEU A 93 12.80 13.34 -12.67
C LEU A 93 12.80 12.24 -11.63
N THR A 94 11.90 11.26 -11.76
CA THR A 94 11.82 10.04 -10.94
C THR A 94 11.57 8.82 -11.83
N LEU A 95 11.85 7.63 -11.31
CA LEU A 95 11.62 6.37 -12.01
C LEU A 95 10.41 5.65 -11.42
N ALA A 96 9.52 5.11 -12.25
CA ALA A 96 8.29 4.46 -11.83
C ALA A 96 8.51 3.14 -11.04
N ASP A 97 9.68 2.57 -11.12
CA ASP A 97 10.10 1.33 -10.47
C ASP A 97 10.93 1.55 -9.19
N THR A 98 11.12 2.81 -8.82
CA THR A 98 11.82 3.24 -7.61
C THR A 98 10.81 3.95 -6.70
N PRO A 99 10.07 3.20 -5.85
CA PRO A 99 9.02 3.75 -5.01
C PRO A 99 9.62 4.67 -3.94
N ILE A 100 8.94 5.79 -3.70
CA ILE A 100 9.34 6.78 -2.69
C ILE A 100 8.38 6.63 -1.51
N PHE A 101 8.88 6.04 -0.41
CA PHE A 101 8.10 5.81 0.79
C PHE A 101 7.89 7.10 1.58
N ASP A 102 8.95 7.88 1.78
CA ASP A 102 8.88 9.17 2.47
C ASP A 102 9.06 10.36 1.51
N TYR A 103 7.99 11.10 1.27
CA TYR A 103 8.03 12.32 0.45
C TYR A 103 8.92 13.43 1.02
N LYS A 104 9.24 13.39 2.34
CA LYS A 104 10.09 14.38 2.99
C LYS A 104 11.51 14.37 2.42
N ILE A 105 12.00 13.20 1.99
CA ILE A 105 13.30 13.07 1.30
C ILE A 105 13.32 13.94 0.04
N LEU A 106 12.30 13.80 -0.81
CA LEU A 106 12.19 14.64 -2.02
C LEU A 106 12.01 16.12 -1.67
N SER A 107 11.21 16.43 -0.69
CA SER A 107 10.99 17.83 -0.26
C SER A 107 12.30 18.48 0.21
N LYS A 108 13.12 17.76 0.99
CA LYS A 108 14.45 18.21 1.45
C LYS A 108 15.41 18.37 0.27
N PHE A 109 15.43 17.38 -0.63
CA PHE A 109 16.24 17.41 -1.87
C PHE A 109 15.92 18.63 -2.73
N LEU A 110 14.64 18.85 -3.03
CA LEU A 110 14.17 20.00 -3.80
C LEU A 110 14.55 21.32 -3.13
N SER A 111 14.29 21.44 -1.83
CA SER A 111 14.57 22.68 -1.10
C SER A 111 16.05 23.03 -1.11
N LYS A 112 16.94 22.03 -0.93
CA LYS A 112 18.40 22.24 -0.99
C LYS A 112 18.85 22.61 -2.41
N GLY A 113 18.42 21.84 -3.42
CA GLY A 113 18.80 22.11 -4.82
C GLY A 113 18.41 23.50 -5.29
N VAL A 114 17.20 23.92 -4.93
CA VAL A 114 16.70 25.26 -5.27
C VAL A 114 17.45 26.37 -4.54
N LYS A 115 17.60 26.25 -3.20
CA LYS A 115 18.33 27.28 -2.40
C LYS A 115 19.78 27.44 -2.84
N SER A 116 20.44 26.37 -3.25
CA SER A 116 21.81 26.37 -3.74
C SER A 116 21.93 26.86 -5.18
N ASN A 117 20.82 27.18 -5.85
CA ASN A 117 20.77 27.61 -7.24
C ASN A 117 21.60 26.72 -8.17
N VAL A 118 21.42 25.38 -8.05
CA VAL A 118 22.09 24.40 -8.88
C VAL A 118 21.40 24.23 -10.22
N ASP A 119 22.18 23.99 -11.28
CA ASP A 119 21.64 23.71 -12.61
C ASP A 119 21.18 22.25 -12.73
N LEU A 120 21.91 21.31 -12.08
CA LEU A 120 21.55 19.90 -12.01
C LEU A 120 21.94 19.32 -10.65
N SER A 121 21.00 18.68 -9.99
CA SER A 121 21.26 17.93 -8.76
C SER A 121 20.82 16.49 -8.90
N VAL A 122 21.56 15.57 -8.30
CA VAL A 122 21.28 14.14 -8.26
C VAL A 122 21.05 13.73 -6.81
N LEU A 123 20.00 12.97 -6.55
CA LEU A 123 19.83 12.31 -5.27
C LEU A 123 20.63 11.01 -5.27
N THR A 124 21.56 10.88 -4.33
CA THR A 124 22.47 9.74 -4.21
C THR A 124 22.26 8.99 -2.91
N GLN A 125 22.78 7.80 -2.79
CA GLN A 125 22.64 6.97 -1.61
C GLN A 125 23.84 6.00 -1.52
N ASN A 126 24.30 5.70 -0.30
CA ASN A 126 25.24 4.60 -0.07
C ASN A 126 24.46 3.28 0.07
N VAL A 127 24.97 2.22 -0.57
CA VAL A 127 24.41 0.87 -0.49
C VAL A 127 25.52 -0.16 -0.29
N ASP A 128 25.20 -1.27 0.39
CA ASP A 128 26.16 -2.36 0.61
C ASP A 128 26.50 -3.10 -0.69
N ASN A 129 25.52 -3.23 -1.57
CA ASN A 129 25.71 -3.86 -2.87
C ASN A 129 25.32 -2.90 -4.01
N PRO A 130 26.29 -2.19 -4.61
CA PRO A 130 26.03 -1.20 -5.65
C PRO A 130 25.81 -1.80 -7.04
N LYS A 131 25.86 -3.12 -7.21
CA LYS A 131 25.73 -3.81 -8.50
C LYS A 131 24.43 -3.46 -9.22
N GLY A 132 24.55 -3.03 -10.46
CA GLY A 132 23.40 -2.68 -11.32
C GLY A 132 22.99 -1.22 -11.29
N TYR A 133 23.63 -0.40 -10.47
CA TYR A 133 23.39 1.05 -10.38
C TYR A 133 24.52 1.85 -11.03
N GLY A 134 24.25 3.08 -11.42
CA GLY A 134 25.28 4.05 -11.79
C GLY A 134 26.06 4.52 -10.54
N ARG A 135 27.37 4.63 -10.67
CA ARG A 135 28.26 5.09 -9.58
C ARG A 135 28.46 6.59 -9.62
N ILE A 136 28.49 7.18 -8.44
CA ILE A 136 28.80 8.62 -8.26
C ILE A 136 30.31 8.77 -8.17
N ILE A 137 30.87 9.44 -9.14
CA ILE A 137 32.34 9.67 -9.18
C ILE A 137 32.61 11.06 -8.62
N ARG A 138 33.59 11.11 -7.68
CA ARG A 138 34.03 12.34 -7.04
C ARG A 138 35.54 12.52 -7.23
N GLU A 139 35.96 13.76 -7.45
CA GLU A 139 37.35 14.19 -7.37
C GLU A 139 37.46 15.26 -6.29
N ASN A 140 38.38 15.12 -5.35
CA ASN A 140 38.56 16.06 -4.22
C ASN A 140 37.22 16.39 -3.54
N LYS A 141 36.38 15.38 -3.29
CA LYS A 141 35.00 15.48 -2.74
C LYS A 141 34.00 16.14 -3.68
N SER A 142 34.39 16.70 -4.81
CA SER A 142 33.49 17.31 -5.78
C SER A 142 32.85 16.25 -6.69
N PHE A 143 31.55 16.32 -6.88
CA PHE A 143 30.83 15.46 -7.81
C PHE A 143 31.16 15.82 -9.26
N ILE A 144 31.64 14.87 -10.08
CA ILE A 144 32.11 15.13 -11.45
C ILE A 144 31.35 14.34 -12.52
N LYS A 145 30.97 13.10 -12.27
CA LYS A 145 30.22 12.28 -13.25
C LYS A 145 29.46 11.15 -12.60
N ILE A 146 28.58 10.55 -13.38
CA ILE A 146 27.94 9.25 -13.08
C ILE A 146 28.45 8.27 -14.13
N THR A 147 28.99 7.11 -13.67
CA THR A 147 29.37 6.02 -14.55
C THR A 147 28.37 4.89 -14.41
N GLU A 148 27.72 4.51 -15.51
CA GLU A 148 26.74 3.39 -15.50
C GLU A 148 27.46 2.06 -15.23
N GLU A 149 26.77 1.08 -14.60
CA GLU A 149 27.33 -0.23 -14.20
C GLU A 149 28.18 -0.92 -15.27
N ASN A 150 27.72 -0.90 -16.54
CA ASN A 150 28.42 -1.58 -17.64
C ASN A 150 29.68 -0.85 -18.13
N ASP A 151 29.76 0.44 -17.80
CA ASP A 151 30.85 1.33 -18.24
C ASP A 151 31.86 1.57 -17.11
N CYS A 152 31.62 1.01 -15.90
CA CYS A 152 32.50 1.15 -14.73
C CYS A 152 33.79 0.36 -14.88
N SER A 153 34.94 0.99 -14.57
CA SER A 153 36.21 0.33 -14.31
C SER A 153 36.13 -0.60 -13.09
N LYS A 154 37.16 -1.39 -12.82
CA LYS A 154 37.23 -2.24 -11.62
C LYS A 154 37.13 -1.40 -10.33
N ASP A 155 37.85 -0.27 -10.29
CA ASP A 155 37.86 0.61 -9.12
C ASP A 155 36.52 1.33 -8.95
N GLU A 156 35.89 1.80 -10.01
CA GLU A 156 34.57 2.43 -9.98
C GLU A 156 33.48 1.47 -9.48
N LYS A 157 33.60 0.16 -9.76
CA LYS A 157 32.65 -0.87 -9.25
C LYS A 157 32.65 -1.02 -7.74
N SER A 158 33.74 -0.65 -7.05
CA SER A 158 33.85 -0.71 -5.58
C SER A 158 33.18 0.49 -4.89
N ILE A 159 32.78 1.51 -5.62
CA ILE A 159 32.13 2.70 -5.08
C ILE A 159 30.71 2.36 -4.63
N ASN A 160 30.39 2.63 -3.35
CA ASN A 160 29.10 2.35 -2.75
C ASN A 160 28.08 3.49 -2.92
N GLU A 161 28.52 4.71 -3.28
CA GLU A 161 27.60 5.80 -3.57
C GLU A 161 27.01 5.64 -4.96
N ILE A 162 25.70 5.45 -5.01
CA ILE A 162 24.94 5.17 -6.23
C ILE A 162 24.02 6.32 -6.64
N ASN A 163 23.70 6.36 -7.92
CA ASN A 163 22.64 7.16 -8.50
C ASN A 163 21.28 6.50 -8.25
N THR A 164 20.37 7.19 -7.55
CA THR A 164 19.01 6.70 -7.31
C THR A 164 18.07 6.83 -8.51
N GLY A 165 18.51 7.50 -9.58
CA GLY A 165 17.65 7.83 -10.73
C GLY A 165 16.75 9.06 -10.51
N ILE A 166 16.94 9.78 -9.40
CA ILE A 166 16.17 10.99 -9.08
C ILE A 166 17.03 12.23 -9.33
N PHE A 167 16.55 13.12 -10.20
CA PHE A 167 17.26 14.32 -10.63
C PHE A 167 16.38 15.55 -10.48
N LEU A 168 16.99 16.65 -10.03
CA LEU A 168 16.44 17.99 -10.16
C LEU A 168 17.24 18.75 -11.22
N ILE A 169 16.60 19.16 -12.29
CA ILE A 169 17.24 19.70 -13.48
C ILE A 169 16.64 21.07 -13.81
N SER A 170 17.46 22.12 -13.87
CA SER A 170 17.01 23.45 -14.26
C SER A 170 16.69 23.51 -15.77
N LYS A 171 15.83 24.47 -16.14
CA LYS A 171 15.58 24.79 -17.55
C LYS A 171 16.88 25.10 -18.32
N LYS A 172 17.88 25.70 -17.65
CA LYS A 172 19.19 26.02 -18.22
C LYS A 172 19.98 24.74 -18.58
N ALA A 173 20.01 23.76 -17.67
CA ALA A 173 20.65 22.46 -17.94
C ALA A 173 19.95 21.69 -19.06
N LEU A 174 18.60 21.67 -19.09
CA LEU A 174 17.83 20.97 -20.10
C LEU A 174 18.00 21.50 -21.53
N ARG A 175 18.46 22.74 -21.72
CA ARG A 175 18.81 23.26 -23.04
C ARG A 175 19.96 22.49 -23.72
N ASN A 176 20.73 21.75 -22.93
CA ASN A 176 21.85 20.94 -23.41
C ASN A 176 21.49 19.48 -23.72
N LEU A 177 20.21 19.10 -23.61
CA LEU A 177 19.76 17.72 -23.86
C LEU A 177 20.16 17.18 -25.25
N GLU A 178 20.16 18.03 -26.26
CA GLU A 178 20.52 17.64 -27.63
C GLU A 178 21.99 17.18 -27.76
N LEU A 179 22.84 17.55 -26.82
CA LEU A 179 24.24 17.15 -26.78
C LEU A 179 24.44 15.70 -26.28
N ILE A 180 23.42 15.11 -25.65
CA ILE A 180 23.47 13.71 -25.20
C ILE A 180 23.57 12.80 -26.44
N LYS A 181 24.60 11.96 -26.46
CA LYS A 181 24.82 10.97 -27.53
C LYS A 181 24.22 9.62 -27.11
N LYS A 182 23.90 8.78 -28.10
CA LYS A 182 23.49 7.40 -27.83
C LYS A 182 24.67 6.58 -27.31
N ASN A 183 24.45 5.82 -26.25
CA ASN A 183 25.37 4.81 -25.78
C ASN A 183 25.59 3.75 -26.90
N LYS A 184 26.85 3.43 -27.21
CA LYS A 184 27.19 2.53 -28.33
C LYS A 184 26.71 1.08 -28.12
N ILE A 185 26.62 0.63 -26.86
CA ILE A 185 26.28 -0.76 -26.52
C ILE A 185 24.77 -0.98 -26.55
N LYS A 186 24.00 -0.10 -25.89
CA LYS A 186 22.53 -0.25 -25.75
C LYS A 186 21.71 0.55 -26.75
N ASN A 187 22.37 1.42 -27.55
CA ASN A 187 21.73 2.31 -28.52
C ASN A 187 20.61 3.20 -27.86
N GLU A 188 20.82 3.62 -26.60
CA GLU A 188 19.91 4.40 -25.80
C GLU A 188 20.59 5.72 -25.36
N PHE A 189 19.78 6.78 -25.14
CA PHE A 189 20.24 8.02 -24.51
C PHE A 189 20.08 7.91 -23.00
N TYR A 190 21.14 8.18 -22.25
CA TYR A 190 21.08 8.19 -20.79
C TYR A 190 20.98 9.60 -20.24
N VAL A 191 20.08 9.80 -19.26
CA VAL A 191 19.98 11.10 -18.57
C VAL A 191 21.25 11.40 -17.77
N THR A 192 21.98 10.38 -17.35
CA THR A 192 23.25 10.50 -16.61
C THR A 192 24.34 11.19 -17.41
N ASP A 193 24.32 11.10 -18.74
CA ASP A 193 25.26 11.82 -19.61
C ASP A 193 25.11 13.35 -19.53
N LEU A 194 23.91 13.82 -19.13
CA LEU A 194 23.69 15.25 -18.93
C LEU A 194 24.57 15.83 -17.81
N VAL A 195 24.97 15.01 -16.83
CA VAL A 195 25.88 15.42 -15.75
C VAL A 195 27.22 15.84 -16.36
N ASN A 196 27.85 14.98 -17.18
CA ASN A 196 29.13 15.28 -17.84
C ASN A 196 29.05 16.51 -18.75
N ILE A 197 27.91 16.67 -19.46
CA ILE A 197 27.69 17.82 -20.31
C ILE A 197 27.58 19.10 -19.45
N CYS A 198 26.90 19.06 -18.31
CA CYS A 198 26.81 20.17 -17.39
C CYS A 198 28.17 20.58 -16.82
N VAL A 199 29.03 19.60 -16.45
CA VAL A 199 30.40 19.85 -16.00
C VAL A 199 31.21 20.56 -17.09
N ASN A 200 31.21 20.03 -18.30
CA ASN A 200 31.96 20.60 -19.46
C ASN A 200 31.44 21.99 -19.86
N LYS A 201 30.23 22.35 -19.48
CA LYS A 201 29.64 23.68 -19.74
C LYS A 201 29.74 24.61 -18.51
N ASN A 202 30.50 24.24 -17.49
CA ASN A 202 30.67 25.00 -16.25
C ASN A 202 29.31 25.33 -15.57
N LEU A 203 28.32 24.42 -15.69
CA LEU A 203 27.06 24.53 -14.99
C LEU A 203 27.21 24.01 -13.56
N LYS A 204 26.47 24.62 -12.63
CA LYS A 204 26.54 24.23 -11.21
C LYS A 204 25.83 22.91 -10.98
N ILE A 205 26.58 21.85 -10.65
CA ILE A 205 26.04 20.54 -10.33
C ILE A 205 26.20 20.19 -8.85
N SER A 206 25.37 19.31 -8.32
CA SER A 206 25.54 18.74 -6.98
C SER A 206 25.03 17.30 -6.89
N ALA A 207 25.61 16.54 -5.98
CA ALA A 207 25.12 15.24 -5.56
C ALA A 207 24.66 15.36 -4.09
N PHE A 208 23.40 15.08 -3.85
CA PHE A 208 22.78 15.15 -2.53
C PHE A 208 22.65 13.75 -1.94
N LEU A 209 23.47 13.45 -0.93
CA LEU A 209 23.45 12.14 -0.28
C LEU A 209 22.20 12.01 0.61
N ASN A 210 21.41 10.96 0.35
CA ASN A 210 20.34 10.48 1.21
C ASN A 210 20.91 9.53 2.25
N GLU A 211 20.74 9.87 3.52
CA GLU A 211 21.27 9.11 4.64
C GLU A 211 20.34 7.95 5.08
N SER A 212 19.09 7.92 4.59
CA SER A 212 18.09 6.97 5.07
C SER A 212 18.12 5.60 4.40
N ASN A 213 18.92 5.40 3.37
CA ASN A 213 19.02 4.14 2.60
C ASN A 213 17.68 3.53 2.13
N GLU A 214 16.64 4.37 1.97
CA GLU A 214 15.25 3.94 1.71
C GLU A 214 14.86 3.98 0.21
N ILE A 215 15.77 4.40 -0.67
CA ILE A 215 15.47 4.56 -2.10
C ILE A 215 16.15 3.45 -2.88
N SER A 216 15.39 2.49 -3.34
CA SER A 216 15.86 1.43 -4.23
C SER A 216 14.82 1.11 -5.31
N GLY A 217 15.30 0.67 -6.45
CA GLY A 217 14.46 0.23 -7.55
C GLY A 217 14.38 -1.30 -7.64
N ALA A 218 13.32 -1.84 -8.25
CA ALA A 218 13.23 -3.25 -8.52
C ALA A 218 13.39 -3.54 -10.02
N ASN A 219 14.32 -4.39 -10.39
CA ASN A 219 14.53 -4.90 -11.75
C ASN A 219 14.19 -6.38 -11.88
N THR A 220 14.06 -7.06 -10.76
CA THR A 220 13.75 -8.49 -10.62
C THR A 220 12.70 -8.71 -9.55
N LEU A 221 12.07 -9.89 -9.53
CA LEU A 221 11.14 -10.27 -8.45
C LEU A 221 11.84 -10.38 -7.08
N LYS A 222 13.13 -10.74 -7.07
CA LYS A 222 13.93 -10.74 -5.83
C LYS A 222 14.05 -9.34 -5.24
N GLU A 223 14.36 -8.34 -6.08
CA GLU A 223 14.43 -6.94 -5.65
C GLU A 223 13.05 -6.39 -5.27
N LEU A 224 11.97 -6.83 -5.96
CA LEU A 224 10.61 -6.49 -5.56
C LEU A 224 10.27 -6.97 -4.15
N ASN A 225 10.71 -8.18 -3.79
CA ASN A 225 10.53 -8.72 -2.44
C ASN A 225 11.31 -7.91 -1.39
N GLN A 226 12.50 -7.40 -1.74
CA GLN A 226 13.24 -6.48 -0.86
C GLN A 226 12.51 -5.15 -0.66
N LEU A 227 11.90 -4.62 -1.73
CA LEU A 227 11.02 -3.43 -1.63
C LEU A 227 9.80 -3.68 -0.76
N GLU A 228 9.20 -4.90 -0.81
CA GLU A 228 8.11 -5.29 0.08
C GLU A 228 8.53 -5.17 1.56
N ILE A 229 9.70 -5.73 1.91
CA ILE A 229 10.24 -5.66 3.27
C ILE A 229 10.48 -4.20 3.69
N GLN A 230 11.08 -3.38 2.83
CA GLN A 230 11.30 -1.95 3.11
C GLN A 230 9.98 -1.20 3.32
N SER A 231 8.97 -1.47 2.48
CA SER A 231 7.64 -0.88 2.61
C SER A 231 6.97 -1.25 3.93
N GLN A 232 7.03 -2.54 4.31
CA GLN A 232 6.51 -3.02 5.59
C GLN A 232 7.20 -2.36 6.78
N ASN A 233 8.53 -2.24 6.74
CA ASN A 233 9.30 -1.56 7.80
C ASN A 233 8.90 -0.10 7.92
N PHE A 234 8.74 0.60 6.79
CA PHE A 234 8.32 2.00 6.78
C PHE A 234 6.92 2.20 7.35
N ILE A 235 5.95 1.35 6.96
CA ILE A 235 4.57 1.39 7.46
C ILE A 235 4.55 1.16 8.96
N LYS A 236 5.21 0.11 9.44
CA LYS A 236 5.22 -0.27 10.88
C LYS A 236 5.94 0.77 11.73
N LYS A 237 7.07 1.31 11.25
CA LYS A 237 7.77 2.41 11.93
C LYS A 237 6.83 3.61 12.14
N ASN A 238 6.15 4.06 11.09
CA ASN A 238 5.23 5.20 11.21
C ASN A 238 4.06 4.92 12.18
N LEU A 239 3.55 3.69 12.23
CA LEU A 239 2.51 3.29 13.16
C LEU A 239 3.03 3.29 14.60
N LEU A 240 4.21 2.73 14.86
CA LEU A 240 4.87 2.76 16.17
C LEU A 240 5.11 4.19 16.62
N ASP A 241 5.66 5.04 15.76
CA ASP A 241 5.91 6.47 16.03
C ASP A 241 4.61 7.25 16.32
N SER A 242 3.47 6.79 15.78
CA SER A 242 2.15 7.37 16.02
C SER A 242 1.43 6.85 17.28
N GLY A 243 2.05 5.94 18.05
CA GLY A 243 1.48 5.40 19.28
C GLY A 243 0.65 4.12 19.11
N VAL A 244 0.80 3.40 17.99
CA VAL A 244 0.27 2.04 17.81
C VAL A 244 1.28 1.04 18.37
N ARG A 245 0.83 0.10 19.21
CA ARG A 245 1.69 -0.98 19.70
C ARG A 245 1.59 -2.19 18.76
N ILE A 246 2.71 -2.59 18.18
CA ILE A 246 2.81 -3.81 17.34
C ILE A 246 3.73 -4.80 18.05
N ILE A 247 3.20 -5.95 18.42
CA ILE A 247 3.94 -7.03 19.09
C ILE A 247 4.54 -7.94 18.01
N HIS A 248 5.85 -8.18 18.02
CA HIS A 248 6.59 -8.89 16.99
C HIS A 248 6.28 -8.35 15.57
N PRO A 249 6.72 -7.12 15.25
CA PRO A 249 6.36 -6.45 13.98
C PRO A 249 6.73 -7.25 12.73
N GLU A 250 7.75 -8.10 12.80
CA GLU A 250 8.22 -8.95 11.70
C GLU A 250 7.16 -9.97 11.24
N THR A 251 6.25 -10.37 12.12
CA THR A 251 5.18 -11.34 11.81
C THR A 251 3.87 -10.69 11.36
N VAL A 252 3.77 -9.36 11.48
CA VAL A 252 2.55 -8.61 11.15
C VAL A 252 2.67 -8.04 9.74
N TYR A 253 1.61 -8.19 8.94
CA TYR A 253 1.53 -7.62 7.60
C TYR A 253 0.44 -6.55 7.50
N ILE A 254 0.80 -5.34 7.07
CA ILE A 254 -0.13 -4.20 6.97
C ILE A 254 0.00 -3.55 5.59
N GLU A 255 -1.11 -3.41 4.85
CA GLU A 255 -1.11 -2.72 3.56
C GLU A 255 -1.10 -1.18 3.71
N SER A 256 -0.70 -0.50 2.64
CA SER A 256 -0.41 0.94 2.66
C SER A 256 -1.62 1.85 2.93
N ASN A 257 -2.83 1.41 2.60
CA ASN A 257 -4.05 2.21 2.73
C ASN A 257 -4.85 1.81 3.98
N VAL A 258 -4.16 1.65 5.10
CA VAL A 258 -4.73 1.32 6.41
C VAL A 258 -4.59 2.52 7.33
N ASN A 259 -5.64 2.82 8.08
CA ASN A 259 -5.64 3.86 9.08
C ASN A 259 -5.85 3.26 10.47
N ILE A 260 -4.84 3.39 11.34
CA ILE A 260 -4.85 2.83 12.70
C ILE A 260 -4.57 3.95 13.68
N SER A 261 -5.50 4.15 14.61
CA SER A 261 -5.38 5.20 15.63
C SER A 261 -4.37 4.85 16.72
N PRO A 262 -3.80 5.84 17.42
CA PRO A 262 -2.99 5.62 18.62
C PRO A 262 -3.72 4.76 19.67
N GLY A 263 -2.97 4.03 20.50
CA GLY A 263 -3.53 3.16 21.55
C GLY A 263 -4.04 1.81 21.05
N VAL A 264 -4.03 1.56 19.74
CA VAL A 264 -4.34 0.22 19.19
C VAL A 264 -3.19 -0.74 19.48
N VAL A 265 -3.53 -1.98 19.86
CA VAL A 265 -2.57 -3.07 20.05
C VAL A 265 -2.78 -4.12 18.97
N ILE A 266 -1.70 -4.50 18.28
CA ILE A 266 -1.70 -5.55 17.24
C ILE A 266 -0.79 -6.67 17.71
N GLU A 267 -1.37 -7.86 17.86
CA GLU A 267 -0.65 -9.07 18.25
C GLU A 267 0.07 -9.73 17.07
N PRO A 268 0.96 -10.72 17.30
CA PRO A 268 1.69 -11.40 16.25
C PRO A 268 0.81 -12.11 15.21
N ASN A 269 1.33 -12.28 13.98
CA ASN A 269 0.69 -12.99 12.88
C ASN A 269 -0.67 -12.40 12.43
N VAL A 270 -0.87 -11.11 12.61
CA VAL A 270 -2.04 -10.38 12.13
C VAL A 270 -1.81 -9.90 10.70
N VAL A 271 -2.84 -10.01 9.85
CA VAL A 271 -2.84 -9.48 8.48
C VAL A 271 -3.93 -8.41 8.35
N ILE A 272 -3.53 -7.19 8.01
CA ILE A 272 -4.44 -6.06 7.77
C ILE A 272 -4.28 -5.59 6.33
N LYS A 273 -5.32 -5.81 5.53
CA LYS A 273 -5.35 -5.44 4.12
C LYS A 273 -5.85 -4.00 3.93
N LYS A 274 -5.87 -3.54 2.68
CA LYS A 274 -6.25 -2.17 2.33
C LYS A 274 -7.65 -1.76 2.81
N ASN A 275 -7.83 -0.43 2.94
CA ASN A 275 -9.11 0.20 3.30
C ASN A 275 -9.66 -0.25 4.67
N VAL A 276 -8.79 -0.54 5.62
CA VAL A 276 -9.16 -0.82 7.00
C VAL A 276 -8.95 0.43 7.84
N ASN A 277 -9.93 0.74 8.70
CA ASN A 277 -9.86 1.81 9.68
C ASN A 277 -10.09 1.22 11.09
N ILE A 278 -9.12 1.40 12.01
CA ILE A 278 -9.18 0.89 13.38
C ILE A 278 -9.03 2.07 14.34
N LYS A 279 -10.05 2.24 15.22
CA LYS A 279 -10.03 3.32 16.21
C LYS A 279 -9.32 2.89 17.51
N ASN A 280 -8.98 3.89 18.31
CA ASN A 280 -8.18 3.75 19.53
C ASN A 280 -8.69 2.72 20.53
N GLU A 281 -7.80 2.26 21.42
CA GLU A 281 -8.05 1.28 22.50
C GLU A 281 -8.56 -0.09 21.99
N THR A 282 -8.39 -0.40 20.71
CA THR A 282 -8.81 -1.67 20.12
C THR A 282 -7.63 -2.65 20.08
N ILE A 283 -7.90 -3.90 20.40
CA ILE A 283 -6.91 -5.00 20.38
C ILE A 283 -7.23 -5.94 19.22
N ILE A 284 -6.28 -6.10 18.31
CA ILE A 284 -6.34 -7.09 17.24
C ILE A 284 -5.47 -8.27 17.65
N LYS A 285 -6.10 -9.39 17.92
CA LYS A 285 -5.44 -10.60 18.43
C LYS A 285 -4.89 -11.45 17.31
N SER A 286 -3.93 -12.27 17.68
CA SER A 286 -3.13 -13.11 16.77
C SER A 286 -3.95 -13.89 15.75
N PHE A 287 -3.37 -14.07 14.55
CA PHE A 287 -3.95 -14.80 13.42
C PHE A 287 -5.26 -14.22 12.87
N SER A 288 -5.61 -12.98 13.22
CA SER A 288 -6.76 -12.30 12.64
C SER A 288 -6.44 -11.76 11.25
N TYR A 289 -7.42 -11.85 10.34
CA TYR A 289 -7.32 -11.34 8.97
C TYR A 289 -8.42 -10.31 8.73
N ILE A 290 -8.05 -9.07 8.39
CA ILE A 290 -8.95 -7.92 8.30
C ILE A 290 -8.79 -7.25 6.94
N GLU A 291 -9.89 -7.01 6.24
CA GLU A 291 -9.89 -6.35 4.94
C GLU A 291 -11.11 -5.44 4.74
N ASN A 292 -10.90 -4.28 4.11
CA ASN A 292 -11.94 -3.33 3.65
C ASN A 292 -13.10 -3.16 4.64
N SER A 293 -12.80 -2.75 5.87
CA SER A 293 -13.73 -2.69 6.99
C SER A 293 -13.40 -1.57 7.97
N SER A 294 -14.37 -1.21 8.81
CA SER A 294 -14.20 -0.26 9.91
C SER A 294 -14.40 -0.93 11.27
N ILE A 295 -13.53 -0.60 12.23
CA ILE A 295 -13.54 -1.12 13.59
C ILE A 295 -13.51 0.08 14.56
N GLY A 296 -14.49 0.14 15.43
CA GLY A 296 -14.68 1.17 16.45
C GLY A 296 -13.63 1.14 17.55
N ARG A 297 -13.91 1.89 18.61
CA ARG A 297 -13.06 2.03 19.80
C ARG A 297 -13.26 0.87 20.77
N ASN A 298 -12.23 0.56 21.55
CA ASN A 298 -12.31 -0.40 22.65
C ASN A 298 -12.90 -1.75 22.23
N CYS A 299 -12.56 -2.20 21.01
CA CYS A 299 -12.97 -3.49 20.48
C CYS A 299 -11.91 -4.57 20.78
N SER A 300 -12.35 -5.82 20.85
CA SER A 300 -11.46 -6.99 20.92
C SER A 300 -11.78 -7.91 19.75
N ILE A 301 -10.81 -8.07 18.83
CA ILE A 301 -10.99 -8.80 17.57
C ILE A 301 -10.04 -10.00 17.55
N GLY A 302 -10.58 -11.20 17.47
CA GLY A 302 -9.80 -12.43 17.42
C GLY A 302 -9.60 -13.12 18.79
N PRO A 303 -8.68 -14.10 18.88
CA PRO A 303 -7.79 -14.54 17.80
C PRO A 303 -8.53 -15.28 16.66
N TYR A 304 -7.85 -15.49 15.51
CA TYR A 304 -8.41 -16.21 14.35
C TYR A 304 -9.73 -15.62 13.84
N ALA A 305 -9.95 -14.32 13.97
CA ALA A 305 -11.12 -13.64 13.42
C ALA A 305 -10.89 -13.29 11.95
N ARG A 306 -11.92 -13.46 11.12
CA ARG A 306 -11.93 -13.02 9.73
C ARG A 306 -12.92 -11.90 9.52
N ILE A 307 -12.42 -10.68 9.35
CA ILE A 307 -13.24 -9.50 9.07
C ILE A 307 -13.15 -9.20 7.58
N ARG A 308 -14.26 -9.40 6.88
CA ARG A 308 -14.35 -9.30 5.43
C ARG A 308 -14.90 -7.94 4.97
N PRO A 309 -14.84 -7.66 3.66
CA PRO A 309 -15.29 -6.39 3.10
C PRO A 309 -16.71 -5.98 3.53
N GLU A 310 -16.88 -4.68 3.71
CA GLU A 310 -18.11 -4.02 4.12
C GLU A 310 -18.59 -4.40 5.55
N ALA A 311 -17.68 -4.87 6.42
CA ALA A 311 -17.96 -5.00 7.83
C ALA A 311 -17.81 -3.64 8.53
N ASP A 312 -18.88 -3.20 9.23
CA ASP A 312 -18.90 -1.98 10.05
C ASP A 312 -19.11 -2.37 11.53
N ILE A 313 -18.05 -2.27 12.31
CA ILE A 313 -17.99 -2.72 13.70
C ILE A 313 -17.92 -1.47 14.58
N ALA A 314 -18.99 -1.23 15.37
CA ALA A 314 -19.07 -0.09 16.28
C ALA A 314 -18.18 -0.28 17.53
N ASP A 315 -18.26 0.69 18.46
CA ASP A 315 -17.45 0.70 19.69
C ASP A 315 -17.83 -0.45 20.66
N ASN A 316 -16.87 -0.91 21.46
CA ASN A 316 -17.01 -1.93 22.51
C ASN A 316 -17.49 -3.31 22.03
N VAL A 317 -17.29 -3.63 20.76
CA VAL A 317 -17.67 -4.93 20.20
C VAL A 317 -16.59 -5.98 20.52
N LYS A 318 -17.03 -7.21 20.82
CA LYS A 318 -16.16 -8.36 21.03
C LYS A 318 -16.41 -9.41 19.96
N ILE A 319 -15.38 -9.70 19.17
CA ILE A 319 -15.36 -10.76 18.16
C ILE A 319 -14.28 -11.73 18.57
N GLY A 320 -14.62 -12.98 18.78
CA GLY A 320 -13.69 -14.01 19.27
C GLY A 320 -13.18 -14.92 18.15
N ASN A 321 -12.75 -16.11 18.58
CA ASN A 321 -12.05 -17.05 17.72
C ASN A 321 -12.97 -17.74 16.70
N PHE A 322 -12.43 -17.89 15.47
CA PHE A 322 -13.10 -18.54 14.34
C PHE A 322 -14.46 -17.88 14.00
N VAL A 323 -14.54 -16.57 14.17
CA VAL A 323 -15.70 -15.78 13.77
C VAL A 323 -15.43 -15.08 12.46
N GLU A 324 -16.37 -15.22 11.53
CA GLU A 324 -16.32 -14.51 10.24
C GLU A 324 -17.44 -13.46 10.17
N ILE A 325 -17.08 -12.20 9.90
CA ILE A 325 -18.02 -11.09 9.71
C ILE A 325 -17.89 -10.59 8.28
N LYS A 326 -18.99 -10.56 7.53
CA LYS A 326 -19.01 -10.11 6.14
C LYS A 326 -20.20 -9.20 5.87
N LYS A 327 -19.96 -8.03 5.27
CA LYS A 327 -21.03 -7.12 4.81
C LYS A 327 -22.10 -6.93 5.86
N SER A 328 -21.68 -6.70 7.12
CA SER A 328 -22.55 -6.68 8.29
C SER A 328 -22.24 -5.51 9.18
N LYS A 329 -23.27 -4.99 9.85
CA LYS A 329 -23.13 -3.93 10.83
C LYS A 329 -23.35 -4.47 12.24
N LEU A 330 -22.32 -4.37 13.07
CA LEU A 330 -22.40 -4.71 14.49
C LEU A 330 -22.46 -3.42 15.31
N SER A 331 -23.59 -3.20 15.99
CA SER A 331 -23.79 -2.02 16.85
C SER A 331 -22.95 -2.11 18.13
N LYS A 332 -22.91 -1.00 18.89
CA LYS A 332 -22.13 -0.88 20.11
C LYS A 332 -22.38 -2.05 21.08
N GLY A 333 -21.32 -2.61 21.64
CA GLY A 333 -21.38 -3.62 22.69
C GLY A 333 -21.81 -5.02 22.24
N VAL A 334 -21.96 -5.27 20.95
CA VAL A 334 -22.28 -6.61 20.41
C VAL A 334 -21.17 -7.60 20.74
N LYS A 335 -21.57 -8.83 21.06
CA LYS A 335 -20.65 -9.94 21.35
C LYS A 335 -20.89 -11.10 20.37
N VAL A 336 -19.83 -11.53 19.67
CA VAL A 336 -19.79 -12.69 18.78
C VAL A 336 -18.51 -13.46 19.10
N ASN A 337 -18.54 -14.33 20.09
CA ASN A 337 -17.29 -14.78 20.70
C ASN A 337 -16.69 -16.06 20.09
N HIS A 338 -17.47 -16.91 19.42
CA HIS A 338 -16.99 -18.24 19.01
C HIS A 338 -17.68 -18.77 17.76
N LEU A 339 -16.88 -19.32 16.81
CA LEU A 339 -17.32 -20.25 15.76
C LEU A 339 -18.55 -19.80 14.96
N SER A 340 -18.71 -18.52 14.65
CA SER A 340 -19.94 -17.98 14.06
C SER A 340 -19.69 -17.36 12.69
N TYR A 341 -20.68 -17.44 11.80
CA TYR A 341 -20.71 -16.70 10.54
C TYR A 341 -21.84 -15.65 10.55
N ILE A 342 -21.48 -14.38 10.44
CA ILE A 342 -22.42 -13.26 10.38
C ILE A 342 -22.25 -12.56 9.03
N GLY A 343 -23.17 -12.85 8.11
CA GLY A 343 -23.17 -12.31 6.75
C GLY A 343 -24.43 -11.51 6.43
N ASP A 344 -24.28 -10.37 5.73
CA ASP A 344 -25.36 -9.50 5.28
C ASP A 344 -26.37 -9.14 6.39
N THR A 345 -25.88 -8.94 7.64
CA THR A 345 -26.70 -8.83 8.85
C THR A 345 -26.45 -7.52 9.59
N THR A 346 -27.52 -6.92 10.13
CA THR A 346 -27.40 -5.84 11.11
C THR A 346 -27.73 -6.39 12.50
N VAL A 347 -26.80 -6.21 13.46
CA VAL A 347 -26.96 -6.65 14.86
C VAL A 347 -27.06 -5.40 15.76
N GLY A 348 -28.12 -5.34 16.53
CA GLY A 348 -28.44 -4.24 17.43
C GLY A 348 -27.57 -4.18 18.67
N VAL A 349 -27.67 -3.05 19.39
CA VAL A 349 -26.83 -2.70 20.54
C VAL A 349 -26.87 -3.79 21.62
N ASN A 350 -25.71 -4.11 22.22
CA ASN A 350 -25.55 -5.04 23.34
C ASN A 350 -26.08 -6.47 23.11
N SER A 351 -26.37 -6.85 21.87
CA SER A 351 -26.83 -8.19 21.56
C SER A 351 -25.70 -9.21 21.62
N ASN A 352 -26.03 -10.42 22.06
CA ASN A 352 -25.12 -11.53 22.21
C ASN A 352 -25.46 -12.62 21.20
N ILE A 353 -24.47 -13.00 20.40
CA ILE A 353 -24.54 -14.09 19.43
C ILE A 353 -23.84 -15.32 20.02
N GLY A 354 -24.58 -16.39 20.23
CA GLY A 354 -24.08 -17.64 20.77
C GLY A 354 -23.13 -18.37 19.80
N ALA A 355 -22.26 -19.21 20.34
CA ALA A 355 -21.30 -19.99 19.58
C ALA A 355 -21.99 -20.85 18.51
N GLY A 356 -21.37 -20.96 17.32
CA GLY A 356 -21.90 -21.76 16.22
C GLY A 356 -23.12 -21.14 15.51
N THR A 357 -23.46 -19.89 15.77
CA THR A 357 -24.56 -19.21 15.08
C THR A 357 -24.18 -18.93 13.63
N ILE A 358 -25.08 -19.25 12.71
CA ILE A 358 -24.91 -19.01 11.26
C ILE A 358 -26.07 -18.22 10.72
N THR A 359 -25.78 -17.09 10.04
CA THR A 359 -26.76 -16.39 9.21
C THR A 359 -26.72 -16.97 7.79
N CYS A 360 -27.74 -17.75 7.40
CA CYS A 360 -27.86 -18.33 6.07
C CYS A 360 -28.38 -17.25 5.11
N ASN A 361 -27.48 -16.42 4.62
CA ASN A 361 -27.77 -15.23 3.82
C ASN A 361 -27.81 -15.48 2.29
N TYR A 362 -27.61 -16.71 1.83
CA TYR A 362 -27.55 -17.07 0.41
C TYR A 362 -28.51 -18.21 0.10
N ASP A 363 -29.43 -18.00 -0.86
CA ASP A 363 -30.46 -18.96 -1.29
C ASP A 363 -30.08 -19.76 -2.55
N GLY A 364 -28.82 -19.66 -3.00
CA GLY A 364 -28.33 -20.23 -4.25
C GLY A 364 -28.31 -19.24 -5.42
N LYS A 365 -29.03 -18.12 -5.34
CA LYS A 365 -29.10 -17.06 -6.37
C LYS A 365 -28.83 -15.67 -5.78
N ASN A 366 -29.51 -15.31 -4.69
CA ASN A 366 -29.50 -13.99 -4.09
C ASN A 366 -28.90 -14.01 -2.70
N LYS A 367 -28.39 -12.85 -2.27
CA LYS A 367 -27.97 -12.61 -0.90
C LYS A 367 -29.02 -11.79 -0.19
N LEU A 368 -29.56 -12.34 0.88
CA LEU A 368 -30.68 -11.81 1.64
C LEU A 368 -30.18 -11.31 3.01
N LYS A 369 -30.88 -10.32 3.58
CA LYS A 369 -30.44 -9.64 4.80
C LYS A 369 -31.18 -10.17 6.02
N CYS A 370 -30.45 -10.25 7.14
CA CYS A 370 -31.03 -10.44 8.48
C CYS A 370 -30.94 -9.15 9.30
N LYS A 371 -31.89 -8.97 10.22
CA LYS A 371 -31.85 -7.92 11.23
C LYS A 371 -32.10 -8.51 12.60
N ILE A 372 -31.15 -8.30 13.53
CA ILE A 372 -31.23 -8.69 14.94
C ILE A 372 -31.34 -7.39 15.74
N GLY A 373 -32.34 -7.28 16.59
CA GLY A 373 -32.64 -6.10 17.41
C GLY A 373 -31.65 -5.92 18.57
N ASP A 374 -31.87 -4.88 19.36
CA ASP A 374 -31.03 -4.53 20.50
C ASP A 374 -31.27 -5.47 21.70
N ASN A 375 -30.23 -5.68 22.51
CA ASN A 375 -30.27 -6.49 23.72
C ASN A 375 -30.84 -7.91 23.49
N THR A 376 -30.64 -8.45 22.29
CA THR A 376 -31.13 -9.76 21.89
C THR A 376 -30.09 -10.83 22.25
N PHE A 377 -30.59 -11.98 22.73
CA PHE A 377 -29.74 -13.15 23.01
C PHE A 377 -30.04 -14.25 22.01
N ILE A 378 -29.03 -14.62 21.24
CA ILE A 378 -29.08 -15.76 20.31
C ILE A 378 -28.35 -16.92 20.97
N GLY A 379 -29.06 -18.03 21.21
CA GLY A 379 -28.47 -19.24 21.77
C GLY A 379 -27.51 -19.92 20.82
N SER A 380 -26.59 -20.73 21.37
CA SER A 380 -25.57 -21.44 20.58
C SER A 380 -26.18 -22.36 19.53
N ASN A 381 -25.45 -22.58 18.43
CA ASN A 381 -25.86 -23.42 17.29
C ASN A 381 -27.22 -23.02 16.68
N THR A 382 -27.53 -21.74 16.70
CA THR A 382 -28.73 -21.21 16.05
C THR A 382 -28.44 -20.96 14.56
N THR A 383 -29.34 -21.46 13.70
CA THR A 383 -29.32 -21.18 12.26
C THR A 383 -30.40 -20.14 11.94
N ILE A 384 -30.01 -19.01 11.35
CA ILE A 384 -30.92 -17.91 10.98
C ILE A 384 -31.05 -17.86 9.47
N ILE A 385 -32.19 -18.27 8.93
CA ILE A 385 -32.42 -18.34 7.46
C ILE A 385 -32.98 -17.01 6.97
N ALA A 386 -32.15 -16.26 6.22
CA ALA A 386 -32.56 -14.98 5.66
C ALA A 386 -33.65 -15.12 4.57
N PRO A 387 -34.56 -14.14 4.44
CA PRO A 387 -34.63 -12.88 5.18
C PRO A 387 -35.44 -13.03 6.49
N VAL A 388 -34.85 -12.64 7.61
CA VAL A 388 -35.53 -12.71 8.93
C VAL A 388 -35.25 -11.45 9.74
N LYS A 389 -36.24 -11.00 10.50
CA LYS A 389 -36.12 -9.97 11.55
C LYS A 389 -36.30 -10.60 12.91
N ILE A 390 -35.37 -10.40 13.82
CA ILE A 390 -35.45 -10.77 15.23
C ILE A 390 -35.56 -9.47 16.03
N GLY A 391 -36.65 -9.32 16.76
CA GLY A 391 -36.95 -8.10 17.53
C GLY A 391 -36.01 -7.89 18.71
N SER A 392 -36.01 -6.68 19.24
CA SER A 392 -35.20 -6.32 20.42
C SER A 392 -35.63 -7.10 21.66
N LYS A 393 -34.65 -7.40 22.54
CA LYS A 393 -34.88 -8.16 23.79
C LYS A 393 -35.49 -9.55 23.55
N ALA A 394 -35.36 -10.09 22.33
CA ALA A 394 -35.76 -11.47 22.06
C ALA A 394 -34.70 -12.45 22.60
N TYR A 395 -35.13 -13.63 22.99
CA TYR A 395 -34.30 -14.71 23.47
C TYR A 395 -34.53 -15.94 22.57
N ILE A 396 -33.47 -16.40 21.89
CA ILE A 396 -33.53 -17.56 21.00
C ILE A 396 -32.87 -18.74 21.71
N ALA A 397 -33.60 -19.83 21.86
CA ALA A 397 -33.10 -21.05 22.47
C ALA A 397 -32.01 -21.67 21.60
N ALA A 398 -30.97 -22.22 22.22
CA ALA A 398 -29.87 -22.91 21.53
C ALA A 398 -30.38 -24.04 20.61
N GLY A 399 -29.69 -24.25 19.46
CA GLY A 399 -30.03 -25.26 18.48
C GLY A 399 -31.28 -24.97 17.65
N SER A 400 -31.76 -23.74 17.65
CA SER A 400 -32.98 -23.34 16.90
C SER A 400 -32.67 -23.04 15.44
N VAL A 401 -33.61 -23.38 14.53
CA VAL A 401 -33.61 -22.98 13.12
C VAL A 401 -34.69 -21.92 12.90
N ILE A 402 -34.30 -20.69 12.76
CA ILE A 402 -35.18 -19.52 12.68
C ILE A 402 -35.47 -19.18 11.21
N THR A 403 -36.74 -19.33 10.82
CA THR A 403 -37.25 -19.14 9.44
C THR A 403 -38.27 -18.04 9.34
N LYS A 404 -38.78 -17.53 10.48
CA LYS A 404 -39.83 -16.51 10.53
C LYS A 404 -39.43 -15.36 11.46
N THR A 405 -39.99 -14.17 11.20
CA THR A 405 -39.80 -12.99 12.05
C THR A 405 -40.19 -13.26 13.50
N ILE A 406 -39.37 -12.83 14.44
CA ILE A 406 -39.63 -12.94 15.89
C ILE A 406 -39.90 -11.52 16.42
N PRO A 407 -41.05 -11.29 17.10
CA PRO A 407 -41.35 -10.00 17.70
C PRO A 407 -40.39 -9.67 18.86
N SER A 408 -40.36 -8.39 19.27
CA SER A 408 -39.57 -7.95 20.43
C SER A 408 -40.11 -8.60 21.74
N ASN A 409 -39.21 -8.80 22.71
CA ASN A 409 -39.51 -9.38 24.01
C ASN A 409 -40.06 -10.84 23.96
N HIS A 410 -39.79 -11.60 22.90
CA HIS A 410 -40.24 -12.96 22.75
C HIS A 410 -39.15 -13.96 23.04
N PHE A 411 -39.52 -15.07 23.68
CA PHE A 411 -38.71 -16.29 23.69
C PHE A 411 -39.12 -17.16 22.51
N SER A 412 -38.14 -17.64 21.74
CA SER A 412 -38.37 -18.51 20.59
C SER A 412 -37.54 -19.78 20.69
N ILE A 413 -38.19 -20.92 20.42
CA ILE A 413 -37.57 -22.21 20.32
C ILE A 413 -38.06 -22.91 19.05
N ALA A 414 -37.13 -23.34 18.20
CA ALA A 414 -37.42 -23.99 16.92
C ALA A 414 -36.49 -25.18 16.71
N ARG A 415 -36.65 -26.21 17.51
CA ARG A 415 -35.93 -27.48 17.47
C ARG A 415 -36.84 -28.62 17.91
N SER A 416 -36.47 -29.87 17.54
CA SER A 416 -37.19 -31.08 17.98
C SER A 416 -37.18 -31.25 19.50
N LYS A 417 -38.25 -31.79 20.05
CA LYS A 417 -38.29 -32.21 21.48
C LYS A 417 -37.38 -33.40 21.69
N GLN A 418 -36.60 -33.36 22.74
CA GLN A 418 -35.74 -34.49 23.13
C GLN A 418 -36.59 -35.71 23.45
N LYS A 419 -36.21 -36.88 22.94
CA LYS A 419 -36.78 -38.17 23.28
C LYS A 419 -35.65 -39.08 23.80
N ASN A 420 -35.83 -39.61 24.99
CA ASN A 420 -34.91 -40.56 25.56
C ASN A 420 -35.49 -41.97 25.36
N LYS A 421 -34.65 -42.91 24.93
CA LYS A 421 -34.99 -44.34 24.80
C LYS A 421 -33.91 -45.15 25.52
N ILE A 422 -34.31 -46.32 26.05
CA ILE A 422 -33.37 -47.23 26.65
C ILE A 422 -32.38 -47.73 25.56
N ASN A 423 -31.10 -47.68 25.88
CA ASN A 423 -30.07 -48.23 24.95
C ASN A 423 -30.16 -49.79 25.01
N ILE A 424 -30.67 -50.39 23.93
CA ILE A 424 -30.86 -51.83 23.79
C ILE A 424 -29.57 -52.56 23.35
N ASN A 425 -28.45 -51.87 23.16
CA ASN A 425 -27.16 -52.46 22.82
C ASN A 425 -26.26 -52.62 24.06
N LYS A 426 -26.78 -53.27 25.12
CA LYS A 426 -25.98 -53.82 26.19
C LYS A 426 -26.16 -55.34 26.24
#